data_5626c03de8ace978e8fe35313d496d78
#
_entry.id   5626c03de8ace978e8fe35313d496d78
#
_cell.length_a   1.000
_cell.length_b   1.000
_cell.length_c   1.000
_cell.angle_alpha   90.00
_cell.angle_beta   90.00
_cell.angle_gamma   90.00
#
_symmetry.space_group_name_H-M   'P 1'
#
loop_
_entity.id
_entity.type
_entity.pdbx_description
1 polymer ?
#
loop_
_entity_poly.entity_id
_entity_poly.type
_entity_poly.pdbx_seq_one_letter_code
_entity_poly.pdbx_strand_id
1 'polypeptide(L)'
;MSKFGLYSDKSASAIPFEHHLEGLEEQTKTLLLDLRNFVKSLGDNVIEEVRPHRITYAKSLTFRTFLDIQPRKDSLAISLRKSRNESTTNHTVKTAEDIENVKPQIAEAYEKIK
;
A
#
# COMPACT_ATOMS: atom_id res chain seq x y z
N MET A 1 -14.12 27.12 -1.35
CA MET A 1 -14.02 27.00 -1.52
C MET A 1 -13.60 26.78 -1.56
N SER A 2 -13.75 26.51 -1.40
CA SER A 2 -13.50 26.21 -1.57
C SER A 2 -13.14 26.00 -1.92
N LYS A 3 -13.30 26.06 -2.03
CA LYS A 3 -13.03 25.81 -2.53
C LYS A 3 -12.37 25.59 -2.65
N PHE A 4 -12.37 25.51 -2.48
CA PHE A 4 -11.76 25.10 -2.62
C PHE A 4 -11.35 24.60 -2.32
N GLY A 5 -11.44 24.71 -2.13
CA GLY A 5 -11.23 24.03 -1.76
C GLY A 5 -10.90 23.35 -1.65
N LEU A 6 -10.88 23.31 -1.62
CA LEU A 6 -10.60 22.55 -1.63
C LEU A 6 -9.91 21.98 -1.55
N TYR A 7 -9.73 21.95 -1.40
CA TYR A 7 -9.11 21.18 -1.42
C TYR A 7 -8.45 20.54 -1.05
N SER A 8 -8.48 20.55 -0.67
CA SER A 8 -8.01 19.80 -0.31
C SER A 8 -7.40 19.04 -0.29
N ASP A 9 -7.58 18.97 0.18
CA ASP A 9 -7.11 18.07 0.23
C ASP A 9 -6.75 17.50 -0.34
N LYS A 10 -6.73 17.60 -0.19
CA LYS A 10 -6.45 16.94 -0.70
C LYS A 10 -6.06 16.07 -1.06
N SER A 11 -6.08 15.91 -0.78
CA SER A 11 -5.57 15.18 -0.86
C SER A 11 -5.40 14.24 -1.21
N ALA A 12 -5.29 14.59 -0.23
CA ALA A 12 -4.65 13.38 -0.55
C ALA A 12 -5.35 12.64 -1.63
N SER A 13 -6.01 11.58 -1.32
CA SER A 13 -6.64 10.87 -2.41
C SER A 13 -8.07 11.30 -2.58
N ALA A 14 -8.40 11.73 -3.75
CA ALA A 14 -9.79 11.85 -4.15
C ALA A 14 -10.40 10.48 -4.38
N ILE A 15 -9.58 9.42 -4.42
CA ILE A 15 -10.04 8.06 -4.71
C ILE A 15 -10.15 7.30 -3.40
N PRO A 16 -11.33 6.76 -3.08
CA PRO A 16 -11.45 5.95 -1.86
C PRO A 16 -10.75 4.60 -2.02
N PHE A 17 -10.29 4.03 -0.92
CA PHE A 17 -9.64 2.72 -0.95
C PHE A 17 -10.54 1.67 -1.59
N GLU A 18 -11.83 1.76 -1.34
CA GLU A 18 -12.80 0.79 -1.86
C GLU A 18 -12.80 0.69 -3.37
N HIS A 19 -12.32 1.74 -4.05
CA HIS A 19 -12.16 1.70 -5.50
C HIS A 19 -11.34 0.49 -5.93
N HIS A 20 -10.30 0.16 -5.15
CA HIS A 20 -9.41 -0.95 -5.51
C HIS A 20 -9.98 -2.32 -5.18
N LEU A 21 -11.11 -2.38 -4.47
CA LEU A 21 -11.79 -3.65 -4.22
C LEU A 21 -12.70 -4.04 -5.37
N GLU A 22 -13.11 -3.08 -6.18
CA GLU A 22 -14.02 -3.34 -7.28
C GLU A 22 -13.33 -4.22 -8.33
N GLY A 23 -14.05 -5.22 -8.80
CA GLY A 23 -13.54 -6.11 -9.84
C GLY A 23 -12.60 -7.19 -9.35
N LEU A 24 -12.21 -7.18 -8.06
CA LEU A 24 -11.35 -8.22 -7.52
C LEU A 24 -12.17 -9.45 -7.15
N GLU A 25 -11.54 -10.62 -7.26
CA GLU A 25 -12.12 -11.85 -6.72
C GLU A 25 -12.20 -11.74 -5.20
N GLU A 26 -13.14 -12.47 -4.59
CA GLU A 26 -13.36 -12.37 -3.15
C GLU A 26 -12.10 -12.69 -2.34
N GLN A 27 -11.37 -13.71 -2.78
CA GLN A 27 -10.11 -14.06 -2.11
C GLN A 27 -9.12 -12.90 -2.18
N THR A 28 -9.02 -12.26 -3.34
CA THR A 28 -8.09 -11.14 -3.52
C THR A 28 -8.48 -9.95 -2.66
N LYS A 29 -9.79 -9.68 -2.54
CA LYS A 29 -10.27 -8.63 -1.64
C LYS A 29 -9.84 -8.88 -0.20
N THR A 30 -10.01 -10.12 0.25
CA THR A 30 -9.62 -10.50 1.62
C THR A 30 -8.13 -10.31 1.84
N LEU A 31 -7.32 -10.70 0.85
CA LEU A 31 -5.87 -10.54 0.96
C LEU A 31 -5.47 -9.07 1.02
N LEU A 32 -6.10 -8.24 0.19
CA LEU A 32 -5.79 -6.80 0.17
C LEU A 32 -6.17 -6.15 1.49
N LEU A 33 -7.32 -6.49 2.05
CA LEU A 33 -7.75 -5.94 3.34
C LEU A 33 -6.82 -6.39 4.47
N ASP A 34 -6.38 -7.63 4.43
CA ASP A 34 -5.44 -8.16 5.43
C ASP A 34 -4.12 -7.39 5.37
N LEU A 35 -3.60 -7.19 4.16
CA LEU A 35 -2.37 -6.42 3.97
C LEU A 35 -2.51 -5.00 4.47
N ARG A 36 -3.62 -4.36 4.13
CA ARG A 36 -3.86 -2.99 4.56
C ARG A 36 -3.83 -2.86 6.07
N ASN A 37 -4.55 -3.76 6.75
CA ASN A 37 -4.60 -3.74 8.21
C ASN A 37 -3.21 -3.96 8.80
N PHE A 38 -2.45 -4.90 8.25
CA PHE A 38 -1.10 -5.17 8.72
C PHE A 38 -0.21 -3.94 8.57
N VAL A 39 -0.22 -3.32 7.38
CA VAL A 39 0.64 -2.17 7.11
C VAL A 39 0.31 -1.01 8.03
N LYS A 40 -0.98 -0.74 8.24
CA LYS A 40 -1.38 0.34 9.12
C LYS A 40 -1.03 0.07 10.58
N SER A 41 -0.87 -1.19 10.96
CA SER A 41 -0.48 -1.55 12.31
C SER A 41 1.01 -1.36 12.58
N LEU A 42 1.81 -1.10 11.54
CA LEU A 42 3.27 -0.94 11.70
C LEU A 42 3.63 0.33 12.46
N GLY A 43 2.80 1.36 12.39
CA GLY A 43 3.06 2.58 13.13
C GLY A 43 2.07 3.67 12.76
N ASP A 44 2.01 4.68 13.62
CA ASP A 44 1.09 5.82 13.40
C ASP A 44 1.57 6.74 12.29
N ASN A 45 2.81 6.56 11.86
CA ASN A 45 3.41 7.42 10.86
C ASN A 45 3.32 6.85 9.44
N VAL A 46 2.47 5.86 9.23
CA VAL A 46 2.25 5.31 7.89
C VAL A 46 1.24 6.18 7.15
N ILE A 47 1.62 6.61 5.96
CA ILE A 47 0.72 7.37 5.07
C ILE A 47 0.27 6.44 3.95
N GLU A 48 -1.05 6.31 3.79
CA GLU A 48 -1.64 5.55 2.69
C GLU A 48 -2.06 6.52 1.60
N GLU A 49 -1.60 6.27 0.39
CA GLU A 49 -2.00 7.10 -0.75
C GLU A 49 -2.65 6.21 -1.79
N VAL A 50 -3.94 6.43 -2.04
CA VAL A 50 -4.71 5.64 -3.00
C VAL A 50 -4.64 6.32 -4.36
N ARG A 51 -4.07 5.63 -5.34
CA ARG A 51 -3.93 6.13 -6.71
C ARG A 51 -4.79 5.31 -7.65
N PRO A 52 -5.01 5.76 -8.89
CA PRO A 52 -5.92 5.03 -9.79
C PRO A 52 -5.57 3.56 -10.00
N HIS A 53 -4.27 3.22 -10.05
CA HIS A 53 -3.85 1.86 -10.37
C HIS A 53 -3.03 1.20 -9.29
N ARG A 54 -2.81 1.87 -8.15
CA ARG A 54 -1.99 1.32 -7.08
C ARG A 54 -2.27 2.00 -5.76
N ILE A 55 -1.81 1.38 -4.69
CA ILE A 55 -1.86 1.96 -3.35
C ILE A 55 -0.44 2.04 -2.85
N THR A 56 -0.02 3.22 -2.41
CA THR A 56 1.35 3.48 -1.99
C THR A 56 1.38 3.76 -0.50
N TYR A 57 2.36 3.20 0.20
CA TYR A 57 2.55 3.42 1.63
C TYR A 57 3.91 4.02 1.89
N ALA A 58 3.95 5.10 2.67
CA ALA A 58 5.16 5.83 2.97
C ALA A 58 5.22 6.17 4.44
N LYS A 59 6.42 6.51 4.92
CA LYS A 59 6.60 7.06 6.27
C LYS A 59 6.41 8.56 6.25
N SER A 60 5.64 9.08 7.21
CA SER A 60 5.27 10.50 7.21
C SER A 60 6.46 11.44 7.39
N LEU A 61 7.46 11.02 8.19
CA LEU A 61 8.59 11.92 8.48
C LEU A 61 9.48 12.16 7.27
N THR A 62 9.64 11.17 6.41
CA THR A 62 10.52 11.29 5.26
C THR A 62 9.76 11.26 3.94
N PHE A 63 8.47 10.94 3.98
CA PHE A 63 7.62 10.74 2.80
C PHE A 63 8.21 9.71 1.84
N ARG A 64 9.01 8.77 2.35
CA ARG A 64 9.60 7.75 1.51
C ARG A 64 8.70 6.55 1.43
N THR A 65 8.41 6.15 0.20
CA THR A 65 7.60 4.98 -0.08
C THR A 65 8.39 3.72 0.23
N PHE A 66 7.81 2.84 1.05
CA PHE A 66 8.41 1.54 1.33
C PHE A 66 7.61 0.39 0.73
N LEU A 67 6.37 0.64 0.35
CA LEU A 67 5.48 -0.40 -0.15
C LEU A 67 4.57 0.17 -1.23
N ASP A 68 4.39 -0.61 -2.28
CA ASP A 68 3.51 -0.29 -3.38
C ASP A 68 2.71 -1.54 -3.71
N ILE A 69 1.38 -1.43 -3.75
CA ILE A 69 0.49 -2.55 -4.06
C ILE A 69 -0.29 -2.22 -5.31
N GLN A 70 -0.20 -3.10 -6.30
CA GLN A 70 -0.99 -2.96 -7.52
C GLN A 70 -1.99 -4.12 -7.56
N PRO A 71 -3.26 -3.88 -7.20
CA PRO A 71 -4.26 -4.94 -7.20
C PRO A 71 -4.59 -5.39 -8.62
N ARG A 72 -4.70 -6.70 -8.78
CA ARG A 72 -5.16 -7.32 -10.01
C ARG A 72 -6.36 -8.17 -9.66
N LYS A 73 -7.09 -8.61 -10.67
CA LYS A 73 -8.32 -9.36 -10.42
C LYS A 73 -8.12 -10.55 -9.48
N ASP A 74 -7.04 -11.30 -9.68
CA ASP A 74 -6.79 -12.55 -8.95
C ASP A 74 -5.49 -12.55 -8.16
N SER A 75 -4.85 -11.38 -8.01
CA SER A 75 -3.56 -11.34 -7.31
C SER A 75 -3.22 -9.91 -6.92
N LEU A 76 -2.18 -9.78 -6.09
CA LEU A 76 -1.64 -8.47 -5.72
C LEU A 76 -0.17 -8.44 -6.13
N ALA A 77 0.20 -7.43 -6.91
CA ALA A 77 1.60 -7.22 -7.26
C ALA A 77 2.17 -6.24 -6.24
N ILE A 78 3.21 -6.66 -5.52
CA ILE A 78 3.77 -5.91 -4.41
C ILE A 78 5.21 -5.53 -4.73
N SER A 79 5.56 -4.27 -4.52
CA SER A 79 6.93 -3.79 -4.65
C SER A 79 7.38 -3.22 -3.30
N LEU A 80 8.56 -3.63 -2.86
CA LEU A 80 9.13 -3.22 -1.57
C LEU A 80 10.42 -2.46 -1.80
N ARG A 81 10.63 -1.39 -1.03
CA ARG A 81 11.86 -0.61 -1.09
C ARG A 81 12.37 -0.39 0.33
N LYS A 82 13.61 -0.80 0.58
CA LYS A 82 14.23 -0.69 1.91
C LYS A 82 15.07 0.57 2.05
N SER A 83 15.53 1.13 0.93
CA SER A 83 16.26 2.39 0.94
C SER A 83 16.11 3.06 -0.42
N ARG A 84 16.41 4.35 -0.46
CA ARG A 84 16.27 5.10 -1.70
C ARG A 84 17.27 4.67 -2.76
N ASN A 85 18.38 4.05 -2.34
CA ASN A 85 19.44 3.65 -3.26
C ASN A 85 19.33 2.21 -3.73
N GLU A 86 18.43 1.44 -3.14
CA GLU A 86 18.25 0.05 -3.53
C GLU A 86 17.12 -0.07 -4.54
N SER A 87 17.25 -1.04 -5.43
CA SER A 87 16.15 -1.37 -6.32
C SER A 87 15.03 -2.01 -5.53
N THR A 88 13.83 -1.95 -6.08
CA THR A 88 12.66 -2.58 -5.43
C THR A 88 12.72 -4.09 -5.60
N THR A 89 12.17 -4.81 -4.63
CA THR A 89 11.92 -6.24 -4.77
C THR A 89 10.44 -6.43 -5.04
N ASN A 90 10.12 -7.34 -5.94
CA ASN A 90 8.75 -7.53 -6.40
C ASN A 90 8.24 -8.90 -5.99
N HIS A 91 6.99 -8.96 -5.56
CA HIS A 91 6.34 -10.18 -5.12
C HIS A 91 4.94 -10.23 -5.69
N THR A 92 4.48 -11.43 -6.00
CA THR A 92 3.08 -11.64 -6.41
C THR A 92 2.40 -12.45 -5.32
N VAL A 93 1.27 -11.94 -4.84
CA VAL A 93 0.52 -12.56 -3.76
C VAL A 93 -0.81 -13.06 -4.30
N LYS A 94 -1.08 -14.35 -4.14
CA LYS A 94 -2.33 -14.98 -4.57
C LYS A 94 -3.04 -15.74 -3.46
N THR A 95 -2.33 -16.07 -2.38
CA THR A 95 -2.87 -16.92 -1.31
C THR A 95 -2.58 -16.30 0.05
N ALA A 96 -3.25 -16.82 1.08
CA ALA A 96 -3.01 -16.40 2.46
C ALA A 96 -1.57 -16.73 2.87
N GLU A 97 -1.01 -17.81 2.36
CA GLU A 97 0.37 -18.17 2.66
C GLU A 97 1.33 -17.13 2.09
N ASP A 98 1.06 -16.66 0.87
CA ASP A 98 1.88 -15.61 0.26
C ASP A 98 1.87 -14.34 1.12
N ILE A 99 0.71 -14.00 1.68
CA ILE A 99 0.59 -12.85 2.57
C ILE A 99 1.49 -13.03 3.79
N GLU A 100 1.44 -14.21 4.43
CA GLU A 100 2.25 -14.44 5.61
C GLU A 100 3.74 -14.41 5.30
N ASN A 101 4.12 -14.81 4.08
CA ASN A 101 5.51 -14.77 3.66
C ASN A 101 6.01 -13.36 3.39
N VAL A 102 5.13 -12.47 2.94
CA VAL A 102 5.55 -11.11 2.59
C VAL A 102 5.48 -10.16 3.79
N LYS A 103 4.68 -10.46 4.81
CA LYS A 103 4.54 -9.58 5.97
C LYS A 103 5.88 -9.24 6.65
N PRO A 104 6.75 -10.21 6.95
CA PRO A 104 8.04 -9.87 7.57
C PRO A 104 8.88 -8.97 6.68
N GLN A 105 8.79 -9.17 5.37
CA GLN A 105 9.55 -8.35 4.42
C GLN A 105 9.03 -6.93 4.37
N ILE A 106 7.71 -6.76 4.48
CA ILE A 106 7.11 -5.43 4.55
C ILE A 106 7.54 -4.72 5.82
N ALA A 107 7.51 -5.42 6.96
CA ALA A 107 7.94 -4.85 8.23
C ALA A 107 9.40 -4.43 8.18
N GLU A 108 10.24 -5.24 7.57
CA GLU A 108 11.66 -4.91 7.41
C GLU A 108 11.83 -3.66 6.53
N ALA A 109 11.10 -3.58 5.43
CA ALA A 109 11.18 -2.43 4.55
C ALA A 109 10.76 -1.15 5.30
N TYR A 110 9.67 -1.25 6.08
CA TYR A 110 9.21 -0.13 6.88
C TYR A 110 10.27 0.34 7.86
N GLU A 111 10.94 -0.60 8.54
CA GLU A 111 11.96 -0.23 9.53
C GLU A 111 13.20 0.35 8.89
N LYS A 112 13.59 -0.14 7.74
CA LYS A 112 14.86 0.25 7.11
C LYS A 112 14.76 1.50 6.26
N ILE A 113 13.60 1.81 5.72
CA ILE A 113 13.46 3.01 4.90
C ILE A 113 13.63 4.25 5.79
N LYS A 114 14.43 5.21 5.35
CA LYS A 114 14.73 6.40 6.14
C LYS A 114 14.15 7.66 5.52
#